data_4e2495d1f4a6f587a5d34c7400eb39b2
#
_entry.id   4e2495d1f4a6f587a5d34c7400eb39b2
#
_cell.length_a   1.000
_cell.length_b   1.000
_cell.length_c   1.000
_cell.angle_alpha   90.00
_cell.angle_beta   90.00
_cell.angle_gamma   90.00
#
_symmetry.space_group_name_H-M   'P 1'
#
loop_
_entity.id
_entity.type
_entity.pdbx_description
1 polymer ?
#
loop_
_entity_poly.entity_id
_entity_poly.type
_entity_poly.pdbx_seq_one_letter_code
_entity_poly.pdbx_strand_id
1 'polypeptide(L)'
;INKSIEYFDNAIELETDLEQKSDYCYTAAQVLFANKQLSKARQYARKAIEYNETKGDPYILIAQMYANSPNWSEESALNKCTYFAAIDKLQKAKSVDPSVAEKANELISSYSRHTPKDEDLFFIGIKKGNTVTIGGWIGETTTVR
;
A
#
# COMPACT_ATOMS: atom_id res chain seq x y z
N ILE A 1 6.67 9.62 19.27
CA ILE A 1 6.77 9.19 17.87
C ILE A 1 7.69 10.09 17.05
N ASN A 2 7.62 11.38 17.26
CA ASN A 2 8.50 12.33 16.57
C ASN A 2 9.98 12.03 16.81
N LYS A 3 10.33 11.65 18.05
CA LYS A 3 11.70 11.27 18.39
C LYS A 3 12.15 9.99 17.68
N SER A 4 11.24 9.01 17.52
CA SER A 4 11.52 7.77 16.79
C SER A 4 11.80 8.08 15.33
N ILE A 5 11.01 8.94 14.70
CA ILE A 5 11.20 9.32 13.30
C ILE A 5 12.50 10.11 13.12
N GLU A 6 12.79 11.02 14.04
CA GLU A 6 14.06 11.75 14.05
C GLU A 6 15.26 10.81 14.09
N TYR A 7 15.18 9.77 14.94
CA TYR A 7 16.21 8.74 15.01
C TYR A 7 16.40 8.03 13.67
N PHE A 8 15.31 7.61 13.03
CA PHE A 8 15.40 6.95 11.74
C PHE A 8 15.90 7.87 10.64
N ASP A 9 15.49 9.13 10.62
CA ASP A 9 15.99 10.10 9.64
C ASP A 9 17.49 10.29 9.76
N ASN A 10 18.00 10.40 10.99
CA ASN A 10 19.43 10.51 11.23
C ASN A 10 20.17 9.23 10.81
N ALA A 11 19.61 8.06 11.11
CA ALA A 11 20.20 6.78 10.72
C ALA A 11 20.27 6.63 9.21
N ILE A 12 19.21 7.02 8.50
CA ILE A 12 19.15 6.98 7.04
C ILE A 12 20.19 7.90 6.43
N GLU A 13 20.33 9.12 6.95
CA GLU A 13 21.27 10.10 6.45
C GLU A 13 22.72 9.65 6.61
N LEU A 14 23.05 9.01 7.74
CA LEU A 14 24.40 8.57 8.04
C LEU A 14 24.78 7.25 7.38
N GLU A 15 23.81 6.46 6.94
CA GLU A 15 24.07 5.13 6.39
C GLU A 15 24.50 5.21 4.93
N THR A 16 25.52 4.42 4.58
CA THR A 16 26.04 4.33 3.21
C THR A 16 25.57 3.06 2.48
N ASP A 17 25.17 2.03 3.22
CA ASP A 17 24.64 0.78 2.64
C ASP A 17 23.18 0.99 2.27
N LEU A 18 22.86 0.79 0.98
CA LEU A 18 21.51 1.03 0.46
C LEU A 18 20.48 0.04 1.04
N GLU A 19 20.85 -1.21 1.25
CA GLU A 19 19.97 -2.19 1.87
C GLU A 19 19.63 -1.78 3.30
N GLN A 20 20.61 -1.31 4.05
CA GLN A 20 20.42 -0.84 5.41
C GLN A 20 19.58 0.43 5.45
N LYS A 21 19.78 1.34 4.50
CA LYS A 21 18.93 2.53 4.36
C LYS A 21 17.49 2.13 4.11
N SER A 22 17.26 1.15 3.23
CA SER A 22 15.94 0.62 2.95
C SER A 22 15.29 0.06 4.22
N ASP A 23 16.03 -0.70 5.00
CA ASP A 23 15.53 -1.29 6.25
C ASP A 23 15.12 -0.22 7.26
N TYR A 24 15.91 0.83 7.41
CA TYR A 24 15.56 1.96 8.28
C TYR A 24 14.29 2.67 7.81
N CYS A 25 14.16 2.90 6.51
CA CYS A 25 12.95 3.52 5.94
C CYS A 25 11.72 2.64 6.16
N TYR A 26 11.87 1.33 5.98
CA TYR A 26 10.77 0.38 6.18
C TYR A 26 10.33 0.37 7.65
N THR A 27 11.27 0.35 8.58
CA THR A 27 10.95 0.38 10.02
C THR A 27 10.26 1.69 10.40
N ALA A 28 10.73 2.83 9.87
CA ALA A 28 10.07 4.11 10.08
C ALA A 28 8.63 4.09 9.54
N ALA A 29 8.42 3.49 8.37
CA ALA A 29 7.08 3.34 7.79
C ALA A 29 6.17 2.51 8.68
N GLN A 30 6.69 1.42 9.26
CA GLN A 30 5.92 0.59 10.19
C GLN A 30 5.50 1.36 11.45
N VAL A 31 6.40 2.14 12.02
CA VAL A 31 6.11 2.97 13.20
C VAL A 31 5.01 3.99 12.87
N LEU A 32 5.13 4.66 11.75
CA LEU A 32 4.16 5.65 11.31
C LEU A 32 2.78 5.03 11.02
N PHE A 33 2.77 3.86 10.40
CA PHE A 33 1.53 3.13 10.15
C PHE A 33 0.84 2.74 11.45
N ALA A 34 1.60 2.20 12.39
CA ALA A 34 1.07 1.83 13.72
C ALA A 34 0.43 3.03 14.43
N ASN A 35 0.91 4.24 14.15
CA ASN A 35 0.37 5.48 14.70
C ASN A 35 -0.62 6.17 13.76
N LYS A 36 -1.11 5.47 12.76
CA LYS A 36 -2.15 5.92 11.81
C LYS A 36 -1.76 7.15 10.99
N GLN A 37 -0.47 7.41 10.83
CA GLN A 37 0.04 8.46 9.95
C GLN A 37 0.30 7.90 8.56
N LEU A 38 -0.78 7.56 7.88
CA LEU A 38 -0.74 6.74 6.64
C LEU A 38 0.02 7.41 5.50
N SER A 39 -0.24 8.69 5.24
CA SER A 39 0.43 9.40 4.15
C SER A 39 1.94 9.46 4.34
N LYS A 40 2.36 9.79 5.56
CA LYS A 40 3.79 9.85 5.90
C LYS A 40 4.42 8.46 5.90
N ALA A 41 3.70 7.46 6.41
CA ALA A 41 4.15 6.07 6.36
C ALA A 41 4.43 5.62 4.93
N ARG A 42 3.55 5.97 3.99
CA ARG A 42 3.75 5.64 2.58
C ARG A 42 4.99 6.32 2.00
N GLN A 43 5.28 7.56 2.39
CA GLN A 43 6.49 8.24 1.94
C GLN A 43 7.74 7.45 2.31
N TYR A 44 7.82 6.96 3.54
CA TYR A 44 8.96 6.16 4.00
C TYR A 44 9.01 4.79 3.34
N ALA A 45 7.85 4.15 3.14
CA ALA A 45 7.80 2.88 2.41
C ALA A 45 8.30 3.04 0.97
N ARG A 46 7.94 4.13 0.31
CA ARG A 46 8.43 4.44 -1.05
C ARG A 46 9.93 4.69 -1.08
N LYS A 47 10.47 5.35 -0.06
CA LYS A 47 11.93 5.51 0.06
C LYS A 47 12.61 4.16 0.24
N ALA A 48 12.02 3.27 1.03
CA ALA A 48 12.57 1.91 1.19
C ALA A 48 12.65 1.20 -0.16
N ILE A 49 11.63 1.34 -1.00
CA ILE A 49 11.60 0.76 -2.35
C ILE A 49 12.70 1.37 -3.23
N GLU A 50 12.89 2.68 -3.17
CA GLU A 50 13.94 3.36 -3.95
C GLU A 50 15.34 2.85 -3.59
N TYR A 51 15.59 2.59 -2.31
CA TYR A 51 16.89 2.11 -1.85
C TYR A 51 17.09 0.61 -2.11
N ASN A 52 16.02 -0.19 -2.18
CA ASN A 52 16.10 -1.61 -2.47
C ASN A 52 14.86 -2.08 -3.25
N GLU A 53 14.94 -2.04 -4.56
CA GLU A 53 13.83 -2.32 -5.47
C GLU A 53 13.41 -3.80 -5.49
N THR A 54 14.25 -4.70 -5.00
CA THR A 54 13.99 -6.14 -5.03
C THR A 54 13.28 -6.66 -3.79
N LYS A 55 13.01 -5.79 -2.81
CA LYS A 55 12.34 -6.19 -1.58
C LYS A 55 10.84 -5.93 -1.68
N GLY A 56 10.05 -6.97 -1.48
CA GLY A 56 8.58 -6.88 -1.60
C GLY A 56 7.87 -6.37 -0.35
N ASP A 57 8.50 -6.45 0.82
CA ASP A 57 7.87 -6.05 2.08
C ASP A 57 7.29 -4.63 2.09
N PRO A 58 7.97 -3.60 1.57
CA PRO A 58 7.40 -2.26 1.54
C PRO A 58 6.11 -2.17 0.72
N TYR A 59 6.01 -2.93 -0.38
CA TYR A 59 4.78 -2.98 -1.18
C TYR A 59 3.63 -3.61 -0.39
N ILE A 60 3.91 -4.69 0.35
CA ILE A 60 2.91 -5.32 1.21
C ILE A 60 2.43 -4.35 2.28
N LEU A 61 3.35 -3.59 2.88
CA LEU A 61 3.00 -2.61 3.89
C LEU A 61 2.08 -1.52 3.32
N ILE A 62 2.37 -1.03 2.11
CA ILE A 62 1.51 -0.05 1.43
C ILE A 62 0.11 -0.63 1.17
N ALA A 63 0.04 -1.90 0.73
CA ALA A 63 -1.24 -2.58 0.53
C ALA A 63 -2.05 -2.61 1.83
N GLN A 64 -1.41 -2.93 2.93
CA GLN A 64 -2.05 -2.95 4.25
C GLN A 64 -2.51 -1.56 4.68
N MET A 65 -1.75 -0.52 4.39
CA MET A 65 -2.16 0.87 4.63
C MET A 65 -3.45 1.19 3.87
N TYR A 66 -3.52 0.80 2.60
CA TYR A 66 -4.70 1.05 1.76
C TYR A 66 -5.91 0.30 2.30
N ALA A 67 -5.76 -0.97 2.66
CA ALA A 67 -6.84 -1.77 3.21
C ALA A 67 -7.36 -1.26 4.56
N ASN A 68 -6.55 -0.50 5.28
CA ASN A 68 -6.91 0.08 6.58
C ASN A 68 -7.24 1.57 6.49
N SER A 69 -7.50 2.08 5.29
CA SER A 69 -7.80 3.49 5.08
C SER A 69 -9.27 3.80 5.34
N PRO A 70 -9.58 5.03 5.79
CA PRO A 70 -10.98 5.42 5.96
C PRO A 70 -11.70 5.53 4.62
N ASN A 71 -13.02 5.53 4.66
CA ASN A 71 -13.84 5.75 3.47
C ASN A 71 -13.54 7.13 2.87
N TRP A 72 -13.52 7.19 1.55
CA TRP A 72 -13.25 8.42 0.79
C TRP A 72 -14.44 8.85 -0.06
N SER A 73 -15.48 8.03 -0.13
CA SER A 73 -16.67 8.29 -0.92
C SER A 73 -17.93 7.92 -0.13
N GLU A 74 -19.04 8.55 -0.45
CA GLU A 74 -20.35 8.18 0.08
C GLU A 74 -20.88 6.90 -0.59
N GLU A 75 -20.36 6.57 -1.79
CA GLU A 75 -20.71 5.34 -2.50
C GLU A 75 -19.92 4.15 -1.96
N SER A 76 -20.61 3.21 -1.35
CA SER A 76 -19.98 2.02 -0.77
C SER A 76 -19.16 1.23 -1.79
N ALA A 77 -19.67 1.08 -3.01
CA ALA A 77 -18.95 0.33 -4.05
C ALA A 77 -17.63 1.01 -4.43
N LEU A 78 -17.59 2.34 -4.47
CA LEU A 78 -16.35 3.06 -4.74
C LEU A 78 -15.32 2.88 -3.61
N ASN A 79 -15.76 2.92 -2.35
CA ASN A 79 -14.87 2.68 -1.22
C ASN A 79 -14.24 1.28 -1.29
N LYS A 80 -14.99 0.29 -1.74
CA LYS A 80 -14.49 -1.07 -1.91
C LYS A 80 -13.48 -1.20 -3.04
N CYS A 81 -13.47 -0.28 -4.00
CA CYS A 81 -12.45 -0.24 -5.04
C CYS A 81 -11.04 -0.02 -4.49
N THR A 82 -10.92 0.53 -3.28
CA THR A 82 -9.64 0.66 -2.59
C THR A 82 -8.92 -0.68 -2.48
N TYR A 83 -9.66 -1.78 -2.33
CA TYR A 83 -9.06 -3.12 -2.28
C TYR A 83 -8.40 -3.52 -3.60
N PHE A 84 -8.88 -3.04 -4.74
CA PHE A 84 -8.17 -3.24 -6.01
C PHE A 84 -6.79 -2.57 -5.99
N ALA A 85 -6.72 -1.35 -5.47
CA ALA A 85 -5.43 -0.64 -5.33
C ALA A 85 -4.49 -1.38 -4.39
N ALA A 86 -5.00 -1.92 -3.29
CA ALA A 86 -4.22 -2.74 -2.36
C ALA A 86 -3.70 -4.01 -3.05
N ILE A 87 -4.55 -4.70 -3.80
CA ILE A 87 -4.18 -5.91 -4.55
C ILE A 87 -3.10 -5.59 -5.59
N ASP A 88 -3.18 -4.43 -6.25
CA ASP A 88 -2.15 -3.98 -7.20
C ASP A 88 -0.76 -3.97 -6.53
N LYS A 89 -0.67 -3.47 -5.31
CA LYS A 89 0.60 -3.44 -4.56
C LYS A 89 1.08 -4.84 -4.19
N LEU A 90 0.16 -5.73 -3.85
CA LEU A 90 0.51 -7.12 -3.54
C LEU A 90 1.01 -7.88 -4.77
N GLN A 91 0.41 -7.64 -5.93
CA GLN A 91 0.90 -8.21 -7.18
C GLN A 91 2.30 -7.69 -7.50
N LYS A 92 2.54 -6.41 -7.28
CA LYS A 92 3.87 -5.82 -7.47
C LYS A 92 4.89 -6.44 -6.51
N ALA A 93 4.52 -6.62 -5.26
CA ALA A 93 5.37 -7.26 -4.26
C ALA A 93 5.85 -8.65 -4.72
N LYS A 94 4.91 -9.47 -5.20
CA LYS A 94 5.23 -10.80 -5.73
C LYS A 94 6.15 -10.74 -6.94
N SER A 95 5.93 -9.77 -7.82
CA SER A 95 6.69 -9.66 -9.06
C SER A 95 8.15 -9.29 -8.83
N VAL A 96 8.43 -8.49 -7.81
CA VAL A 96 9.80 -8.06 -7.50
C VAL A 96 10.51 -8.97 -6.51
N ASP A 97 9.75 -9.71 -5.69
CA ASP A 97 10.31 -10.49 -4.59
C ASP A 97 9.54 -11.81 -4.40
N PRO A 98 10.02 -12.90 -5.04
CA PRO A 98 9.36 -14.19 -4.89
C PRO A 98 9.29 -14.70 -3.44
N SER A 99 10.17 -14.23 -2.55
CA SER A 99 10.19 -14.68 -1.15
C SER A 99 8.96 -14.25 -0.36
N VAL A 100 8.23 -13.22 -0.82
CA VAL A 100 7.01 -12.74 -0.16
C VAL A 100 5.73 -13.23 -0.84
N ALA A 101 5.85 -14.10 -1.85
CA ALA A 101 4.71 -14.54 -2.66
C ALA A 101 3.62 -15.20 -1.82
N GLU A 102 3.97 -16.03 -0.85
CA GLU A 102 3.01 -16.71 0.00
C GLU A 102 2.17 -15.71 0.82
N LYS A 103 2.83 -14.78 1.48
CA LYS A 103 2.16 -13.73 2.26
C LYS A 103 1.30 -12.83 1.36
N ALA A 104 1.84 -12.43 0.22
CA ALA A 104 1.11 -11.61 -0.74
C ALA A 104 -0.15 -12.34 -1.24
N ASN A 105 -0.05 -13.62 -1.55
CA ASN A 105 -1.19 -14.42 -2.01
C ASN A 105 -2.26 -14.56 -0.91
N GLU A 106 -1.88 -14.73 0.33
CA GLU A 106 -2.82 -14.78 1.44
C GLU A 106 -3.61 -13.48 1.56
N LEU A 107 -2.93 -12.34 1.45
CA LEU A 107 -3.58 -11.04 1.52
C LEU A 107 -4.44 -10.76 0.29
N ILE A 108 -3.99 -11.15 -0.90
CA ILE A 108 -4.80 -11.03 -2.13
C ILE A 108 -6.10 -11.81 -1.96
N SER A 109 -6.02 -13.03 -1.47
CA SER A 109 -7.19 -13.86 -1.23
C SER A 109 -8.16 -13.20 -0.25
N SER A 110 -7.63 -12.65 0.85
CA SER A 110 -8.42 -11.94 1.85
C SER A 110 -9.08 -10.69 1.28
N TYR A 111 -8.30 -9.85 0.60
CA TYR A 111 -8.79 -8.57 0.06
C TYR A 111 -9.75 -8.76 -1.10
N SER A 112 -9.60 -9.82 -1.88
CA SER A 112 -10.50 -10.13 -3.00
C SER A 112 -11.93 -10.35 -2.53
N ARG A 113 -12.13 -10.77 -1.29
CA ARG A 113 -13.47 -10.95 -0.71
C ARG A 113 -14.16 -9.61 -0.39
N HIS A 114 -13.41 -8.53 -0.36
CA HIS A 114 -13.92 -7.19 -0.02
C HIS A 114 -14.04 -6.28 -1.23
N THR A 115 -13.62 -6.73 -2.41
CA THR A 115 -13.79 -5.95 -3.64
C THR A 115 -15.25 -5.80 -3.97
N PRO A 116 -15.67 -4.72 -4.68
CA PRO A 116 -17.08 -4.49 -4.96
C PRO A 116 -17.62 -5.54 -5.92
N LYS A 117 -18.91 -5.83 -5.79
CA LYS A 117 -19.63 -6.72 -6.71
C LYS A 117 -19.87 -5.99 -8.04
N ASP A 118 -19.84 -6.74 -9.14
CA ASP A 118 -20.08 -6.20 -10.47
C ASP A 118 -21.39 -5.44 -10.58
N GLU A 119 -22.46 -5.99 -10.00
CA GLU A 119 -23.78 -5.36 -10.05
C GLU A 119 -23.82 -4.04 -9.27
N ASP A 120 -23.12 -3.93 -8.14
CA ASP A 120 -23.06 -2.70 -7.36
C ASP A 120 -22.35 -1.59 -8.11
N LEU A 121 -21.27 -1.95 -8.83
CA LEU A 121 -20.56 -1.01 -9.70
C LEU A 121 -21.39 -0.60 -10.91
N PHE A 122 -22.11 -1.55 -11.48
CA PHE A 122 -22.99 -1.30 -12.63
C PHE A 122 -24.03 -0.22 -12.31
N PHE A 123 -24.60 -0.25 -11.12
CA PHE A 123 -25.59 0.75 -10.70
C PHE A 123 -25.04 2.18 -10.70
N ILE A 124 -23.75 2.34 -10.53
CA ILE A 124 -23.08 3.66 -10.56
C ILE A 124 -22.30 3.89 -11.85
N GLY A 125 -22.58 3.08 -12.88
CA GLY A 125 -22.03 3.29 -14.22
C GLY A 125 -20.61 2.80 -14.44
N ILE A 126 -20.14 1.87 -13.62
CA ILE A 126 -18.77 1.36 -13.69
C ILE A 126 -18.79 -0.12 -14.10
N LYS A 127 -17.92 -0.48 -15.03
CA LYS A 127 -17.77 -1.83 -15.58
C LYS A 127 -16.35 -2.37 -15.36
N LYS A 128 -16.22 -3.69 -15.46
CA LYS A 128 -14.88 -4.33 -15.52
C LYS A 128 -14.06 -3.68 -16.62
N GLY A 129 -12.80 -3.43 -16.32
CA GLY A 129 -11.86 -2.77 -17.23
C GLY A 129 -11.83 -1.25 -17.12
N ASN A 130 -12.83 -0.64 -16.48
CA ASN A 130 -12.80 0.79 -16.20
C ASN A 130 -11.75 1.12 -15.16
N THR A 131 -11.21 2.33 -15.21
CA THR A 131 -10.29 2.84 -14.21
C THR A 131 -11.06 3.65 -13.17
N VAL A 132 -10.60 3.57 -11.92
CA VAL A 132 -11.14 4.34 -10.81
C VAL A 132 -9.98 4.98 -10.07
N THR A 133 -10.07 6.27 -9.80
CA THR A 133 -9.09 6.96 -8.95
C THR A 133 -9.59 6.92 -7.52
N ILE A 134 -8.79 6.31 -6.65
CA ILE A 134 -9.11 6.21 -5.23
C ILE A 134 -8.89 7.58 -4.60
N GLY A 135 -9.91 8.12 -3.97
CA GLY A 135 -9.84 9.44 -3.34
C GLY A 135 -9.13 9.44 -2.00
N GLY A 136 -9.24 10.55 -1.30
CA GLY A 136 -8.58 10.73 -0.03
C GLY A 136 -7.05 10.80 -0.17
N TRP A 137 -6.34 10.27 0.81
CA TRP A 137 -4.88 10.35 0.84
C TRP A 137 -4.20 9.42 -0.17
N ILE A 138 -4.90 8.41 -0.67
CA ILE A 138 -4.31 7.41 -1.58
C ILE A 138 -4.01 7.99 -2.95
N GLY A 139 -5.00 8.56 -3.63
CA GLY A 139 -4.82 9.28 -4.90
C GLY A 139 -4.34 8.45 -6.07
N GLU A 140 -4.35 7.11 -5.97
CA GLU A 140 -3.89 6.24 -7.05
C GLU A 140 -5.06 5.74 -7.90
N THR A 141 -4.78 5.49 -9.17
CA THR A 141 -5.74 4.92 -10.10
C THR A 141 -5.58 3.39 -10.13
N THR A 142 -6.69 2.69 -10.13
CA THR A 142 -6.73 1.22 -10.24
C THR A 142 -7.73 0.82 -11.34
N THR A 143 -7.68 -0.44 -11.73
CA THR A 143 -8.57 -0.99 -12.75
C THR A 143 -9.55 -1.98 -12.11
N VAL A 144 -10.82 -1.84 -12.43
CA VAL A 144 -11.87 -2.76 -11.98
C VAL A 144 -11.72 -4.10 -12.69
N ARG A 145 -11.74 -5.20 -11.93
CA ARG A 145 -11.64 -6.56 -12.47
C ARG A 145 -12.43 -7.60 -11.70
#